data_c2b65d534e008ef4f4448abe834d358d
#
_entry.id   c2b65d534e008ef4f4448abe834d358d
#
_cell.length_a   1.000
_cell.length_b   1.000
_cell.length_c   1.000
_cell.angle_alpha   90.00
_cell.angle_beta   90.00
_cell.angle_gamma   90.00
#
_symmetry.space_group_name_H-M   'P 1'
#
loop_
_entity.id
_entity.type
_entity.pdbx_description
1 polymer ?
#
loop_
_entity_poly.entity_id
_entity_poly.type
_entity_poly.pdbx_seq_one_letter_code
_entity_poly.pdbx_strand_id
1 'polypeptide(L)'
;MKKKHLFIKYLLINLSLLVVLLAGCFADIFYTYNLEKKNIMEQNETALSRSIGELEELLNSIYAVSSALRSNNYMKSLAGFKGDTLPADKYVLMNYLQKDLTDTQMTAGISAASFVLFRDNPVFVSNAQTSSNFETYYGRYLQVEEKTAQEFKEEILGCNEQITCLKYDKVTVFQQSKMKMLEHSLAVVVRIRNTNTALDRSVAFCFILDQEELYEKLFRGISEENSMVVCRPDGTLLCGFGSHAEELAGWAASQELAGTDIMNRTGKKDQAVSIGGVSCYVRSAFETVNGNRIFITVPEDLVKLQTVQLLRVNLVVLFAAIGISLAATVFLSYRKFMSMQGILNNINERNTEEF
;
A
#
# COMPACT_ATOMS: atom_id res chain seq x y z
N MET A 1 36.47 -59.52 19.32
CA MET A 1 35.15 -59.22 18.71
C MET A 1 34.25 -58.33 19.58
N LYS A 2 34.13 -58.53 20.89
CA LYS A 2 33.25 -57.77 21.79
C LYS A 2 33.51 -56.23 21.81
N LYS A 3 34.76 -55.78 21.65
CA LYS A 3 35.13 -54.35 21.67
C LYS A 3 34.57 -53.56 20.48
N LYS A 4 34.58 -54.14 19.25
CA LYS A 4 33.98 -53.51 18.05
C LYS A 4 32.45 -53.34 18.19
N HIS A 5 31.80 -54.29 18.81
CA HIS A 5 30.33 -54.26 18.97
C HIS A 5 29.89 -53.17 19.96
N LEU A 6 30.65 -52.90 21.01
CA LEU A 6 30.35 -51.86 21.99
C LEU A 6 30.51 -50.45 21.37
N PHE A 7 31.57 -50.24 20.60
CA PHE A 7 31.82 -48.97 19.89
C PHE A 7 30.72 -48.70 18.86
N ILE A 8 30.34 -49.68 18.06
CA ILE A 8 29.25 -49.56 17.06
C ILE A 8 27.92 -49.23 17.76
N LYS A 9 27.62 -49.83 18.92
CA LYS A 9 26.38 -49.56 19.69
C LYS A 9 26.33 -48.09 20.16
N TYR A 10 27.43 -47.55 20.69
CA TYR A 10 27.49 -46.13 21.09
C TYR A 10 27.42 -45.17 19.89
N LEU A 11 28.06 -45.52 18.77
CA LEU A 11 28.00 -44.77 17.55
C LEU A 11 26.55 -44.69 17.01
N LEU A 12 25.83 -45.82 17.00
CA LEU A 12 24.42 -45.88 16.59
C LEU A 12 23.50 -45.05 17.48
N ILE A 13 23.71 -45.08 18.81
CA ILE A 13 22.92 -44.25 19.75
C ILE A 13 23.16 -42.76 19.48
N ASN A 14 24.40 -42.36 19.29
CA ASN A 14 24.71 -40.95 19.01
C ASN A 14 24.22 -40.52 17.61
N LEU A 15 24.28 -41.41 16.62
CA LEU A 15 23.72 -41.16 15.29
C LEU A 15 22.19 -41.00 15.32
N SER A 16 21.50 -41.83 16.12
CA SER A 16 20.05 -41.71 16.30
C SER A 16 19.67 -40.40 16.99
N LEU A 17 20.45 -39.96 17.97
CA LEU A 17 20.23 -38.66 18.64
C LEU A 17 20.46 -37.49 17.69
N LEU A 18 21.48 -37.59 16.81
CA LEU A 18 21.73 -36.59 15.76
C LEU A 18 20.58 -36.48 14.75
N VAL A 19 20.02 -37.65 14.35
CA VAL A 19 18.85 -37.67 13.44
C VAL A 19 17.63 -37.00 14.07
N VAL A 20 17.38 -37.25 15.37
CA VAL A 20 16.27 -36.61 16.10
C VAL A 20 16.48 -35.10 16.20
N LEU A 21 17.71 -34.64 16.48
CA LEU A 21 18.04 -33.22 16.48
C LEU A 21 17.84 -32.57 15.12
N LEU A 22 18.31 -33.20 14.04
CA LEU A 22 18.12 -32.71 12.66
C LEU A 22 16.62 -32.62 12.31
N ALA A 23 15.84 -33.65 12.66
CA ALA A 23 14.39 -33.63 12.41
C ALA A 23 13.69 -32.48 13.17
N GLY A 24 14.10 -32.24 14.43
CA GLY A 24 13.62 -31.10 15.22
C GLY A 24 13.94 -29.77 14.59
N CYS A 25 15.17 -29.59 14.10
CA CYS A 25 15.59 -28.36 13.43
C CYS A 25 14.85 -28.15 12.10
N PHE A 26 14.61 -29.19 11.31
CA PHE A 26 13.81 -29.07 10.09
C PHE A 26 12.36 -28.67 10.39
N ALA A 27 11.78 -29.23 11.45
CA ALA A 27 10.43 -28.86 11.89
C ALA A 27 10.37 -27.40 12.35
N ASP A 28 11.37 -26.93 13.09
CA ASP A 28 11.49 -25.53 13.54
C ASP A 28 11.65 -24.55 12.36
N ILE A 29 12.49 -24.89 11.39
CA ILE A 29 12.68 -24.14 10.15
C ILE A 29 11.35 -24.00 9.40
N PHE A 30 10.62 -25.09 9.23
CA PHE A 30 9.34 -25.10 8.52
C PHE A 30 8.27 -24.29 9.29
N TYR A 31 8.25 -24.42 10.62
CA TYR A 31 7.36 -23.63 11.47
C TYR A 31 7.68 -22.14 11.40
N THR A 32 8.95 -21.76 11.51
CA THR A 32 9.41 -20.37 11.44
C THR A 32 9.10 -19.75 10.06
N TYR A 33 9.29 -20.52 8.98
CA TYR A 33 8.91 -20.06 7.62
C TYR A 33 7.42 -19.72 7.54
N ASN A 34 6.56 -20.61 8.00
CA ASN A 34 5.12 -20.39 7.93
C ASN A 34 4.66 -19.23 8.84
N LEU A 35 5.30 -19.11 10.02
CA LEU A 35 5.02 -18.01 10.94
C LEU A 35 5.42 -16.66 10.35
N GLU A 36 6.61 -16.57 9.78
CA GLU A 36 7.10 -15.32 9.17
C GLU A 36 6.28 -14.92 7.95
N LYS A 37 5.95 -15.88 7.08
CA LYS A 37 5.02 -15.64 5.98
C LYS A 37 3.69 -15.08 6.48
N LYS A 38 3.14 -15.65 7.54
CA LYS A 38 1.90 -15.18 8.16
C LYS A 38 2.04 -13.77 8.70
N ASN A 39 3.12 -13.47 9.41
CA ASN A 39 3.40 -12.15 9.97
C ASN A 39 3.49 -11.07 8.89
N ILE A 40 4.23 -11.35 7.79
CA ILE A 40 4.34 -10.44 6.65
C ILE A 40 2.95 -10.17 6.03
N MET A 41 2.13 -11.21 5.86
CA MET A 41 0.79 -11.08 5.31
C MET A 41 -0.14 -10.27 6.23
N GLU A 42 -0.10 -10.49 7.55
CA GLU A 42 -0.88 -9.74 8.54
C GLU A 42 -0.44 -8.27 8.62
N GLN A 43 0.85 -7.99 8.52
CA GLN A 43 1.37 -6.62 8.46
C GLN A 43 0.87 -5.88 7.21
N ASN A 44 0.89 -6.51 6.05
CA ASN A 44 0.38 -5.93 4.82
C ASN A 44 -1.14 -5.75 4.85
N GLU A 45 -1.91 -6.66 5.45
CA GLU A 45 -3.35 -6.52 5.65
C GLU A 45 -3.68 -5.34 6.58
N THR A 46 -2.92 -5.18 7.65
CA THR A 46 -3.04 -4.03 8.57
C THR A 46 -2.70 -2.72 7.86
N ALA A 47 -1.62 -2.69 7.07
CA ALA A 47 -1.23 -1.53 6.30
C ALA A 47 -2.30 -1.17 5.24
N LEU A 48 -2.85 -2.16 4.55
CA LEU A 48 -3.93 -1.99 3.58
C LEU A 48 -5.19 -1.43 4.23
N SER A 49 -5.60 -1.97 5.39
CA SER A 49 -6.76 -1.48 6.15
C SER A 49 -6.59 -0.03 6.60
N ARG A 50 -5.37 0.35 7.00
CA ARG A 50 -5.04 1.73 7.33
C ARG A 50 -5.13 2.62 6.09
N SER A 51 -4.54 2.20 4.96
CA SER A 51 -4.57 2.97 3.70
C SER A 51 -5.99 3.25 3.23
N ILE A 52 -6.89 2.29 3.39
CA ILE A 52 -8.32 2.49 3.11
C ILE A 52 -8.93 3.52 4.05
N GLY A 53 -8.71 3.40 5.35
CA GLY A 53 -9.21 4.36 6.33
C GLY A 53 -8.74 5.79 6.03
N GLU A 54 -7.47 5.97 5.66
CA GLU A 54 -6.91 7.25 5.25
C GLU A 54 -7.55 7.80 3.96
N LEU A 55 -7.82 6.94 2.98
CA LEU A 55 -8.51 7.33 1.75
C LEU A 55 -9.96 7.73 2.03
N GLU A 56 -10.69 6.96 2.82
CA GLU A 56 -12.06 7.26 3.24
C GLU A 56 -12.13 8.59 4.02
N GLU A 57 -11.22 8.81 4.95
CA GLU A 57 -11.13 10.05 5.72
C GLU A 57 -10.86 11.26 4.79
N LEU A 58 -9.94 11.08 3.82
CA LEU A 58 -9.63 12.10 2.84
C LEU A 58 -10.86 12.47 1.99
N LEU A 59 -11.54 11.48 1.41
CA LEU A 59 -12.71 11.71 0.57
C LEU A 59 -13.88 12.30 1.37
N ASN A 60 -14.11 11.84 2.59
CA ASN A 60 -15.12 12.39 3.49
C ASN A 60 -14.80 13.83 3.90
N SER A 61 -13.53 14.16 4.15
CA SER A 61 -13.09 15.53 4.45
C SER A 61 -13.34 16.47 3.27
N ILE A 62 -12.96 16.06 2.07
CA ILE A 62 -13.22 16.81 0.84
C ILE A 62 -14.73 17.03 0.63
N TYR A 63 -15.53 16.01 0.86
CA TYR A 63 -16.99 16.12 0.77
C TYR A 63 -17.57 17.07 1.81
N ALA A 64 -17.15 16.97 3.06
CA ALA A 64 -17.62 17.84 4.15
C ALA A 64 -17.31 19.31 3.87
N VAL A 65 -16.09 19.59 3.40
CA VAL A 65 -15.66 20.92 2.98
C VAL A 65 -16.54 21.46 1.86
N SER A 66 -16.73 20.69 0.81
CA SER A 66 -17.56 21.07 -0.35
C SER A 66 -19.01 21.35 0.09
N SER A 67 -19.54 20.54 1.03
CA SER A 67 -20.87 20.70 1.57
C SER A 67 -21.01 21.99 2.40
N ALA A 68 -20.02 22.30 3.22
CA ALA A 68 -19.96 23.53 4.00
C ALA A 68 -19.92 24.77 3.10
N LEU A 69 -19.02 24.78 2.12
CA LEU A 69 -18.90 25.87 1.15
C LEU A 69 -20.21 26.10 0.37
N ARG A 70 -20.86 25.02 -0.06
CA ARG A 70 -22.13 25.11 -0.79
C ARG A 70 -23.25 25.73 0.05
N SER A 71 -23.23 25.53 1.35
CA SER A 71 -24.26 26.06 2.27
C SER A 71 -24.19 27.58 2.41
N ASN A 72 -23.08 28.19 2.07
CA ASN A 72 -22.87 29.63 2.19
C ASN A 72 -23.75 30.45 1.24
N ASN A 73 -24.26 31.58 1.73
CA ASN A 73 -25.17 32.44 0.96
C ASN A 73 -24.51 33.07 -0.28
N TYR A 74 -23.22 33.43 -0.18
CA TYR A 74 -22.48 33.95 -1.34
C TYR A 74 -22.30 32.90 -2.42
N MET A 75 -22.09 31.64 -2.05
CA MET A 75 -22.03 30.54 -3.00
C MET A 75 -23.34 30.38 -3.78
N LYS A 76 -24.48 30.42 -3.09
CA LYS A 76 -25.81 30.40 -3.71
C LYS A 76 -26.03 31.57 -4.64
N SER A 77 -25.57 32.77 -4.24
CA SER A 77 -25.66 34.00 -5.03
C SER A 77 -24.79 33.94 -6.30
N LEU A 78 -23.60 33.36 -6.21
CA LEU A 78 -22.73 33.15 -7.40
C LEU A 78 -23.31 32.11 -8.34
N ALA A 79 -23.75 30.98 -7.80
CA ALA A 79 -24.33 29.89 -8.61
C ALA A 79 -25.66 30.26 -9.28
N GLY A 80 -26.43 31.13 -8.67
CA GLY A 80 -27.69 31.66 -9.24
C GLY A 80 -27.50 32.76 -10.31
N PHE A 81 -26.29 33.28 -10.47
CA PHE A 81 -26.00 34.27 -11.46
C PHE A 81 -26.05 33.70 -12.88
N LYS A 82 -26.78 34.35 -13.78
CA LYS A 82 -26.90 33.98 -15.19
C LYS A 82 -26.59 35.24 -16.02
N GLY A 83 -25.41 35.36 -16.54
CA GLY A 83 -24.98 36.48 -17.37
C GLY A 83 -23.52 36.41 -17.74
N ASP A 84 -23.17 37.07 -18.84
CA ASP A 84 -21.81 37.04 -19.36
C ASP A 84 -20.91 38.10 -18.70
N THR A 85 -21.50 39.16 -18.14
CA THR A 85 -20.76 40.25 -17.48
C THR A 85 -21.03 40.21 -15.98
N LEU A 86 -19.99 40.03 -15.19
CA LEU A 86 -20.09 39.92 -13.75
C LEU A 86 -20.31 41.29 -13.09
N PRO A 87 -21.38 41.51 -12.29
CA PRO A 87 -21.57 42.73 -11.52
C PRO A 87 -20.50 42.93 -10.46
N ALA A 88 -20.22 44.16 -10.06
CA ALA A 88 -19.16 44.51 -9.12
C ALA A 88 -19.33 43.82 -7.74
N ASP A 89 -20.56 43.67 -7.26
CA ASP A 89 -20.89 43.01 -6.00
C ASP A 89 -20.48 41.52 -6.02
N LYS A 90 -20.50 40.86 -7.18
CA LYS A 90 -20.13 39.45 -7.31
C LYS A 90 -18.63 39.22 -7.16
N TYR A 91 -17.79 40.18 -7.52
CA TYR A 91 -16.33 40.05 -7.27
C TYR A 91 -16.01 39.99 -5.77
N VAL A 92 -16.76 40.70 -4.93
CA VAL A 92 -16.60 40.63 -3.46
C VAL A 92 -16.96 39.24 -2.97
N LEU A 93 -18.03 38.61 -3.50
CA LEU A 93 -18.45 37.26 -3.13
C LEU A 93 -17.43 36.21 -3.60
N MET A 94 -16.81 36.40 -4.77
CA MET A 94 -15.72 35.53 -5.24
C MET A 94 -14.52 35.57 -4.30
N ASN A 95 -14.16 36.74 -3.78
CA ASN A 95 -13.04 36.86 -2.84
C ASN A 95 -13.34 36.18 -1.50
N TYR A 96 -14.59 36.26 -1.00
CA TYR A 96 -14.99 35.50 0.19
C TYR A 96 -14.89 34.00 -0.06
N LEU A 97 -15.38 33.50 -1.19
CA LEU A 97 -15.29 32.09 -1.55
C LEU A 97 -13.83 31.64 -1.71
N GLN A 98 -12.97 32.48 -2.33
CA GLN A 98 -11.55 32.21 -2.44
C GLN A 98 -10.89 32.06 -1.06
N LYS A 99 -11.20 32.97 -0.14
CA LYS A 99 -10.66 32.93 1.22
C LYS A 99 -11.08 31.63 1.92
N ASP A 100 -12.36 31.28 1.85
CA ASP A 100 -12.85 30.03 2.45
C ASP A 100 -12.21 28.79 1.83
N LEU A 101 -11.99 28.74 0.52
CA LEU A 101 -11.25 27.67 -0.16
C LEU A 101 -9.80 27.59 0.35
N THR A 102 -9.15 28.74 0.51
CA THR A 102 -7.77 28.81 1.00
C THR A 102 -7.67 28.34 2.47
N ASP A 103 -8.55 28.85 3.32
CA ASP A 103 -8.57 28.50 4.76
C ASP A 103 -8.86 27.00 4.94
N THR A 104 -9.75 26.45 4.13
CA THR A 104 -10.09 25.03 4.16
C THR A 104 -8.95 24.15 3.69
N GLN A 105 -8.26 24.55 2.62
CA GLN A 105 -7.10 23.83 2.12
C GLN A 105 -5.97 23.81 3.14
N MET A 106 -5.69 24.95 3.78
CA MET A 106 -4.65 25.05 4.82
C MET A 106 -4.97 24.18 6.05
N THR A 107 -6.25 24.09 6.42
CA THR A 107 -6.69 23.27 7.56
C THR A 107 -6.64 21.79 7.26
N ALA A 108 -6.97 21.38 6.05
CA ALA A 108 -7.08 19.97 5.67
C ALA A 108 -5.78 19.42 5.06
N GLY A 109 -4.85 20.26 4.60
CA GLY A 109 -3.56 19.85 4.01
C GLY A 109 -3.72 18.89 2.81
N ILE A 110 -4.83 19.04 2.06
CA ILE A 110 -5.37 17.94 1.24
C ILE A 110 -4.97 18.06 -0.23
N SER A 111 -4.77 19.29 -0.75
CA SER A 111 -4.67 19.43 -2.19
C SER A 111 -3.64 20.46 -2.64
N ALA A 112 -3.00 20.20 -3.79
CA ALA A 112 -2.14 21.15 -4.47
C ALA A 112 -2.95 22.35 -5.03
N ALA A 113 -4.19 22.10 -5.50
CA ALA A 113 -5.12 23.12 -5.93
C ALA A 113 -6.57 22.73 -5.62
N SER A 114 -7.40 23.71 -5.28
CA SER A 114 -8.84 23.55 -5.11
C SER A 114 -9.58 24.67 -5.83
N PHE A 115 -10.68 24.34 -6.48
CA PHE A 115 -11.47 25.32 -7.23
C PHE A 115 -12.93 24.92 -7.37
N VAL A 116 -13.74 25.92 -7.73
CA VAL A 116 -15.16 25.77 -8.01
C VAL A 116 -15.45 26.20 -9.42
N LEU A 117 -16.13 25.35 -10.17
CA LEU A 117 -16.63 25.60 -11.51
C LEU A 117 -18.15 25.77 -11.50
N PHE A 118 -18.62 26.72 -12.28
CA PHE A 118 -20.04 26.96 -12.50
C PHE A 118 -20.37 26.64 -13.95
N ARG A 119 -21.51 25.99 -14.20
CA ARG A 119 -21.95 25.61 -15.54
C ARG A 119 -22.45 26.80 -16.33
N ASP A 120 -23.35 27.60 -15.70
CA ASP A 120 -24.19 28.55 -16.37
C ASP A 120 -23.65 29.99 -16.30
N ASN A 121 -22.43 30.18 -15.79
CA ASN A 121 -21.79 31.47 -15.72
C ASN A 121 -20.26 31.35 -15.89
N PRO A 122 -19.58 32.48 -16.22
CA PRO A 122 -18.14 32.50 -16.46
C PRO A 122 -17.31 32.51 -15.17
N VAL A 123 -17.93 32.53 -14.01
CA VAL A 123 -17.25 32.62 -12.71
C VAL A 123 -16.39 31.40 -12.47
N PHE A 124 -15.18 31.64 -12.06
CA PHE A 124 -14.23 30.65 -11.60
C PHE A 124 -13.57 31.14 -10.32
N VAL A 125 -13.53 30.31 -9.31
CA VAL A 125 -12.89 30.62 -8.02
C VAL A 125 -11.98 29.47 -7.63
N SER A 126 -10.71 29.76 -7.39
CA SER A 126 -9.77 28.81 -6.81
C SER A 126 -9.19 29.33 -5.49
N ASN A 127 -8.51 28.46 -4.77
CA ASN A 127 -7.74 28.84 -3.59
C ASN A 127 -6.63 29.88 -3.90
N ALA A 128 -6.09 29.87 -5.11
CA ALA A 128 -5.01 30.76 -5.52
C ALA A 128 -5.52 32.07 -6.13
N GLN A 129 -6.54 32.03 -6.97
CA GLN A 129 -7.00 33.16 -7.77
C GLN A 129 -8.49 33.07 -8.09
N THR A 130 -9.11 34.21 -8.38
CA THR A 130 -10.46 34.29 -8.93
C THR A 130 -10.44 34.83 -10.35
N SER A 131 -11.38 34.41 -11.19
CA SER A 131 -11.51 34.90 -12.56
C SER A 131 -12.98 34.94 -13.00
N SER A 132 -13.33 35.94 -13.79
CA SER A 132 -14.60 35.98 -14.56
C SER A 132 -14.48 35.29 -15.94
N ASN A 133 -13.32 34.71 -16.25
CA ASN A 133 -13.07 33.99 -17.48
C ASN A 133 -12.19 32.77 -17.19
N PHE A 134 -12.78 31.59 -17.31
CA PHE A 134 -12.09 30.34 -17.01
C PHE A 134 -10.95 30.03 -17.99
N GLU A 135 -11.12 30.35 -19.29
CA GLU A 135 -10.07 30.10 -20.29
C GLU A 135 -8.80 30.87 -19.99
N THR A 136 -8.95 32.16 -19.60
CA THR A 136 -7.82 33.01 -19.20
C THR A 136 -7.13 32.48 -17.96
N TYR A 137 -7.90 31.95 -16.99
CA TYR A 137 -7.35 31.32 -15.79
C TYR A 137 -6.60 30.06 -16.16
N TYR A 138 -7.25 29.18 -16.95
CA TYR A 138 -6.68 27.90 -17.35
C TYR A 138 -5.34 28.07 -18.08
N GLY A 139 -5.26 28.99 -19.01
CA GLY A 139 -4.02 29.24 -19.74
C GLY A 139 -2.86 29.82 -18.89
N ARG A 140 -3.16 30.38 -17.69
CA ARG A 140 -2.15 31.00 -16.83
C ARG A 140 -1.80 30.29 -15.57
N TYR A 141 -2.78 29.61 -14.94
CA TYR A 141 -2.66 29.13 -13.57
C TYR A 141 -3.01 27.65 -13.39
N LEU A 142 -3.64 27.05 -14.39
CA LEU A 142 -4.03 25.65 -14.39
C LEU A 142 -3.93 25.10 -15.80
N GLN A 143 -3.16 24.06 -16.01
CA GLN A 143 -3.08 23.38 -17.31
C GLN A 143 -3.06 21.88 -17.08
N VAL A 144 -3.92 21.16 -17.76
CA VAL A 144 -3.92 19.70 -17.83
C VAL A 144 -3.39 19.30 -19.20
N GLU A 145 -2.39 18.42 -19.23
CA GLU A 145 -1.78 17.97 -20.48
C GLU A 145 -2.85 17.39 -21.42
N GLU A 146 -2.73 17.71 -22.71
CA GLU A 146 -3.62 17.26 -23.78
C GLU A 146 -5.09 17.72 -23.69
N LYS A 147 -5.43 18.67 -22.78
CA LYS A 147 -6.79 19.19 -22.66
C LYS A 147 -6.87 20.70 -22.85
N THR A 148 -7.86 21.09 -23.60
CA THR A 148 -8.27 22.51 -23.66
C THR A 148 -9.05 22.90 -22.41
N ALA A 149 -9.18 24.19 -22.15
CA ALA A 149 -9.98 24.71 -21.04
C ALA A 149 -11.44 24.24 -21.11
N GLN A 150 -12.01 24.19 -22.31
CA GLN A 150 -13.38 23.75 -22.51
C GLN A 150 -13.57 22.26 -22.25
N GLU A 151 -12.68 21.42 -22.79
CA GLU A 151 -12.72 19.98 -22.56
C GLU A 151 -12.58 19.62 -21.08
N PHE A 152 -11.63 20.27 -20.38
CA PHE A 152 -11.46 20.08 -18.95
C PHE A 152 -12.69 20.53 -18.16
N LYS A 153 -13.27 21.70 -18.50
CA LYS A 153 -14.48 22.20 -17.84
C LYS A 153 -15.67 21.25 -18.04
N GLU A 154 -15.85 20.77 -19.27
CA GLU A 154 -16.93 19.84 -19.61
C GLU A 154 -16.77 18.49 -18.90
N GLU A 155 -15.57 17.96 -18.80
CA GLU A 155 -15.27 16.74 -18.08
C GLU A 155 -15.64 16.87 -16.59
N ILE A 156 -15.15 17.91 -15.91
CA ILE A 156 -15.44 18.16 -14.50
C ILE A 156 -16.96 18.36 -14.26
N LEU A 157 -17.60 19.15 -15.09
CA LEU A 157 -19.05 19.40 -15.00
C LEU A 157 -19.89 18.24 -15.52
N GLY A 158 -19.30 17.32 -16.25
CA GLY A 158 -19.92 16.09 -16.74
C GLY A 158 -20.00 14.98 -15.69
N CYS A 159 -19.17 15.04 -14.66
CA CYS A 159 -19.20 14.05 -13.57
C CYS A 159 -20.60 13.97 -12.94
N ASN A 160 -21.19 12.77 -12.90
CA ASN A 160 -22.56 12.57 -12.43
C ASN A 160 -22.62 11.97 -11.02
N GLU A 161 -21.56 11.44 -10.48
CA GLU A 161 -21.49 10.87 -9.15
C GLU A 161 -21.31 11.95 -8.08
N GLN A 162 -21.58 11.60 -6.82
CA GLN A 162 -21.42 12.51 -5.69
C GLN A 162 -19.94 12.88 -5.48
N ILE A 163 -19.07 11.91 -5.61
CA ILE A 163 -17.63 12.07 -5.65
C ILE A 163 -17.12 11.28 -6.86
N THR A 164 -16.33 11.92 -7.71
CA THR A 164 -15.69 11.26 -8.86
C THR A 164 -14.19 11.49 -8.77
N CYS A 165 -13.41 10.44 -8.88
CA CYS A 165 -11.96 10.52 -8.97
C CYS A 165 -11.52 10.43 -10.44
N LEU A 166 -10.70 11.36 -10.89
CA LEU A 166 -10.13 11.40 -12.24
C LEU A 166 -8.60 11.43 -12.15
N LYS A 167 -7.94 10.61 -12.97
CA LYS A 167 -6.47 10.61 -13.07
C LYS A 167 -6.02 11.55 -14.17
N TYR A 168 -4.99 12.33 -13.91
CA TYR A 168 -4.28 13.14 -14.90
C TYR A 168 -2.78 12.88 -14.82
N ASP A 169 -2.14 12.64 -15.96
CA ASP A 169 -0.72 12.31 -16.00
C ASP A 169 0.17 13.53 -15.72
N LYS A 170 -0.21 14.70 -16.24
CA LYS A 170 0.48 15.95 -15.92
C LYS A 170 -0.51 17.10 -15.74
N VAL A 171 -0.37 17.76 -14.62
CA VAL A 171 -1.12 18.97 -14.30
C VAL A 171 -0.18 20.06 -13.82
N THR A 172 -0.27 21.24 -14.39
CA THR A 172 0.45 22.41 -13.90
C THR A 172 -0.52 23.28 -13.11
N VAL A 173 -0.18 23.57 -11.87
CA VAL A 173 -1.00 24.39 -10.95
C VAL A 173 -0.21 25.56 -10.40
N PHE A 174 -0.90 26.66 -10.07
CA PHE A 174 -0.32 27.79 -9.38
C PHE A 174 -0.41 27.59 -7.87
N GLN A 175 0.74 27.39 -7.23
CA GLN A 175 0.85 27.14 -5.80
C GLN A 175 1.99 27.98 -5.20
N GLN A 176 1.76 28.63 -4.07
CA GLN A 176 2.78 29.42 -3.36
C GLN A 176 3.51 30.44 -4.26
N SER A 177 2.75 31.14 -5.12
CA SER A 177 3.26 32.16 -6.05
C SER A 177 4.16 31.62 -7.17
N LYS A 178 4.14 30.32 -7.44
CA LYS A 178 4.90 29.65 -8.52
C LYS A 178 4.00 28.65 -9.26
N MET A 179 4.37 28.39 -10.51
CA MET A 179 3.80 27.25 -11.24
C MET A 179 4.52 25.97 -10.78
N LYS A 180 3.75 24.98 -10.34
CA LYS A 180 4.22 23.63 -9.98
C LYS A 180 3.63 22.65 -10.98
N MET A 181 4.46 21.85 -11.61
CA MET A 181 4.03 20.73 -12.42
C MET A 181 3.92 19.51 -11.52
N LEU A 182 2.79 18.85 -11.57
CA LEU A 182 2.49 17.60 -10.88
C LEU A 182 2.50 16.49 -11.92
N GLU A 183 3.34 15.51 -11.72
CA GLU A 183 3.32 14.26 -12.48
C GLU A 183 2.39 13.29 -11.75
N HIS A 184 1.40 12.75 -12.48
CA HIS A 184 0.40 11.83 -11.94
C HIS A 184 -0.40 12.43 -10.77
N SER A 185 -1.42 13.20 -11.07
CA SER A 185 -2.31 13.79 -10.08
C SER A 185 -3.69 13.12 -10.07
N LEU A 186 -4.33 13.15 -8.90
CA LEU A 186 -5.70 12.71 -8.71
C LEU A 186 -6.61 13.93 -8.53
N ALA A 187 -7.55 14.14 -9.42
CA ALA A 187 -8.58 15.15 -9.22
C ALA A 187 -9.83 14.50 -8.59
N VAL A 188 -10.23 15.01 -7.43
CA VAL A 188 -11.45 14.63 -6.75
C VAL A 188 -12.51 15.68 -7.04
N VAL A 189 -13.53 15.30 -7.80
CA VAL A 189 -14.66 16.15 -8.17
C VAL A 189 -15.84 15.82 -7.28
N VAL A 190 -16.36 16.84 -6.58
CA VAL A 190 -17.52 16.69 -5.69
C VAL A 190 -18.71 17.44 -6.23
N ARG A 191 -19.83 16.72 -6.32
CA ARG A 191 -21.16 17.27 -6.68
C ARG A 191 -22.16 16.96 -5.56
N ILE A 192 -22.61 18.02 -4.90
CA ILE A 192 -23.51 17.87 -3.78
C ILE A 192 -24.95 17.89 -4.30
N ARG A 193 -25.63 16.76 -4.16
CA ARG A 193 -27.01 16.53 -4.63
C ARG A 193 -27.97 16.43 -3.45
N ASN A 194 -28.30 17.55 -2.81
CA ASN A 194 -29.17 17.51 -1.63
C ASN A 194 -30.66 17.71 -1.94
N THR A 195 -31.01 18.30 -3.04
CA THR A 195 -32.43 18.63 -3.32
C THR A 195 -32.63 18.90 -4.79
N ASN A 196 -32.79 18.07 -5.69
CA ASN A 196 -33.22 18.25 -7.10
C ASN A 196 -33.34 19.70 -7.65
N THR A 197 -32.60 20.65 -7.08
CA THR A 197 -32.59 22.05 -7.51
C THR A 197 -31.62 22.23 -8.69
N ALA A 198 -31.92 23.21 -9.53
CA ALA A 198 -31.02 23.58 -10.66
C ALA A 198 -29.59 23.88 -10.20
N LEU A 199 -29.43 24.33 -8.96
CA LEU A 199 -28.14 24.59 -8.31
C LEU A 199 -27.27 23.33 -8.18
N ASP A 200 -27.86 22.16 -7.97
CA ASP A 200 -27.15 20.89 -7.79
C ASP A 200 -26.42 20.43 -9.05
N ARG A 201 -26.91 20.85 -10.20
CA ARG A 201 -26.33 20.52 -11.51
C ARG A 201 -25.36 21.57 -12.04
N SER A 202 -25.36 22.76 -11.44
CA SER A 202 -24.62 23.91 -11.96
C SER A 202 -23.25 24.11 -11.34
N VAL A 203 -22.92 23.41 -10.26
CA VAL A 203 -21.68 23.63 -9.50
C VAL A 203 -20.90 22.33 -9.31
N ALA A 204 -19.60 22.39 -9.56
CA ALA A 204 -18.65 21.34 -9.23
C ALA A 204 -17.49 21.90 -8.41
N PHE A 205 -17.15 21.21 -7.32
CA PHE A 205 -15.91 21.43 -6.57
C PHE A 205 -14.87 20.45 -7.09
N CYS A 206 -13.65 20.92 -7.29
CA CYS A 206 -12.55 20.07 -7.73
C CYS A 206 -11.33 20.30 -6.83
N PHE A 207 -10.71 19.22 -6.41
CA PHE A 207 -9.49 19.20 -5.61
C PHE A 207 -8.45 18.37 -6.35
N ILE A 208 -7.35 19.00 -6.72
CA ILE A 208 -6.23 18.33 -7.37
C ILE A 208 -5.24 17.90 -6.28
N LEU A 209 -5.04 16.62 -6.14
CA LEU A 209 -4.14 15.99 -5.19
C LEU A 209 -2.84 15.65 -5.90
N ASP A 210 -1.72 15.98 -5.25
CA ASP A 210 -0.40 15.53 -5.69
C ASP A 210 -0.25 14.04 -5.35
N GLN A 211 0.14 13.24 -6.34
CA GLN A 211 0.28 11.80 -6.14
C GLN A 211 1.38 11.44 -5.15
N GLU A 212 2.47 12.22 -5.08
CA GLU A 212 3.54 11.98 -4.11
C GLU A 212 3.05 12.21 -2.66
N GLU A 213 2.33 13.31 -2.42
CA GLU A 213 1.73 13.60 -1.10
C GLU A 213 0.67 12.55 -0.73
N LEU A 214 -0.12 12.10 -1.72
CA LEU A 214 -1.09 11.03 -1.54
C LEU A 214 -0.40 9.71 -1.20
N TYR A 215 0.71 9.39 -1.85
CA TYR A 215 1.54 8.23 -1.55
C TYR A 215 2.05 8.25 -0.13
N GLU A 216 2.70 9.33 0.28
CA GLU A 216 3.22 9.46 1.64
C GLU A 216 2.13 9.29 2.71
N LYS A 217 0.92 9.77 2.41
CA LYS A 217 -0.22 9.66 3.34
C LYS A 217 -0.79 8.25 3.37
N LEU A 218 -1.12 7.67 2.23
CA LEU A 218 -1.82 6.38 2.16
C LEU A 218 -0.89 5.19 2.45
N PHE A 219 0.37 5.26 2.00
CA PHE A 219 1.24 4.09 1.92
C PHE A 219 2.42 4.12 2.87
N ARG A 220 2.37 5.01 3.85
CA ARG A 220 3.39 5.14 4.87
C ARG A 220 3.65 3.82 5.59
N GLY A 221 4.90 3.35 5.53
CA GLY A 221 5.34 2.13 6.20
C GLY A 221 5.08 0.84 5.42
N ILE A 222 4.71 0.94 4.15
CA ILE A 222 4.72 -0.18 3.20
C ILE A 222 6.10 -0.25 2.56
N SER A 223 6.62 -1.46 2.34
CA SER A 223 7.92 -1.65 1.69
C SER A 223 7.90 -1.12 0.25
N GLU A 224 8.96 -0.44 -0.18
CA GLU A 224 9.13 0.05 -1.55
C GLU A 224 9.14 -1.08 -2.60
N GLU A 225 9.42 -2.31 -2.17
CA GLU A 225 9.39 -3.49 -3.02
C GLU A 225 7.96 -3.97 -3.35
N ASN A 226 6.96 -3.52 -2.57
CA ASN A 226 5.56 -3.81 -2.83
C ASN A 226 5.03 -2.85 -3.89
N SER A 227 4.20 -3.36 -4.79
CA SER A 227 3.41 -2.51 -5.68
C SER A 227 1.99 -2.38 -5.17
N MET A 228 1.42 -1.19 -5.33
CA MET A 228 0.07 -0.90 -4.85
C MET A 228 -0.66 -0.05 -5.88
N VAL A 229 -1.96 -0.30 -6.02
CA VAL A 229 -2.84 0.46 -6.92
C VAL A 229 -4.17 0.75 -6.26
N VAL A 230 -4.71 1.91 -6.59
CA VAL A 230 -6.11 2.28 -6.31
C VAL A 230 -6.85 2.29 -7.62
N CYS A 231 -7.89 1.49 -7.72
CA CYS A 231 -8.74 1.37 -8.91
C CYS A 231 -10.17 1.80 -8.59
N ARG A 232 -10.85 2.37 -9.59
CA ARG A 232 -12.30 2.59 -9.55
C ARG A 232 -13.05 1.25 -9.61
N PRO A 233 -14.36 1.25 -9.30
CA PRO A 233 -15.20 0.05 -9.44
C PRO A 233 -15.22 -0.55 -10.85
N ASP A 234 -14.95 0.25 -11.88
CA ASP A 234 -14.86 -0.19 -13.28
C ASP A 234 -13.48 -0.74 -13.67
N GLY A 235 -12.55 -0.85 -12.73
CA GLY A 235 -11.17 -1.29 -12.94
C GLY A 235 -10.21 -0.20 -13.43
N THR A 236 -10.68 1.04 -13.64
CA THR A 236 -9.83 2.15 -14.07
C THR A 236 -8.81 2.50 -12.98
N LEU A 237 -7.53 2.55 -13.33
CA LEU A 237 -6.44 2.96 -12.44
C LEU A 237 -6.57 4.44 -12.07
N LEU A 238 -6.64 4.73 -10.77
CA LEU A 238 -6.62 6.09 -10.23
C LEU A 238 -5.21 6.53 -9.85
N CYS A 239 -4.51 5.73 -9.09
CA CYS A 239 -3.11 5.95 -8.74
C CYS A 239 -2.42 4.62 -8.49
N GLY A 240 -1.10 4.57 -8.74
CA GLY A 240 -0.31 3.36 -8.58
C GLY A 240 1.12 3.67 -8.15
N PHE A 241 1.70 2.76 -7.38
CA PHE A 241 3.03 2.87 -6.81
C PHE A 241 3.76 1.54 -6.91
N GLY A 242 5.07 1.63 -7.03
CA GLY A 242 5.95 0.48 -7.18
C GLY A 242 6.17 0.10 -8.65
N SER A 243 7.17 -0.72 -8.86
CA SER A 243 7.67 -1.06 -10.20
C SER A 243 6.67 -1.83 -11.09
N HIS A 244 5.65 -2.45 -10.50
CA HIS A 244 4.66 -3.28 -11.19
C HIS A 244 3.23 -2.76 -11.00
N ALA A 245 3.07 -1.44 -10.80
CA ALA A 245 1.74 -0.86 -10.55
C ALA A 245 0.82 -0.96 -11.77
N GLU A 246 1.33 -0.74 -12.98
CA GLU A 246 0.54 -0.82 -14.21
C GLU A 246 0.10 -2.25 -14.51
N GLU A 247 0.99 -3.23 -14.35
CA GLU A 247 0.67 -4.65 -14.53
C GLU A 247 -0.32 -5.14 -13.48
N LEU A 248 -0.19 -4.64 -12.24
CA LEU A 248 -1.15 -4.92 -11.17
C LEU A 248 -2.54 -4.36 -11.49
N ALA A 249 -2.61 -3.12 -12.01
CA ALA A 249 -3.85 -2.51 -12.45
C ALA A 249 -4.50 -3.30 -13.61
N GLY A 250 -3.71 -3.69 -14.61
CA GLY A 250 -4.17 -4.53 -15.72
C GLY A 250 -4.69 -5.89 -15.23
N TRP A 251 -4.00 -6.51 -14.28
CA TRP A 251 -4.46 -7.75 -13.64
C TRP A 251 -5.78 -7.53 -12.88
N ALA A 252 -5.87 -6.47 -12.06
CA ALA A 252 -7.08 -6.14 -11.30
C ALA A 252 -8.29 -5.93 -12.22
N ALA A 253 -8.13 -5.15 -13.29
CA ALA A 253 -9.18 -4.93 -14.30
C ALA A 253 -9.64 -6.23 -14.96
N SER A 254 -8.70 -7.14 -15.29
CA SER A 254 -9.03 -8.44 -15.88
C SER A 254 -9.87 -9.33 -14.96
N GLN A 255 -9.66 -9.25 -13.66
CA GLN A 255 -10.41 -10.01 -12.66
C GLN A 255 -11.84 -9.49 -12.51
N GLU A 256 -12.06 -8.18 -12.59
CA GLU A 256 -13.38 -7.57 -12.51
C GLU A 256 -14.25 -7.89 -13.74
N LEU A 257 -13.68 -7.77 -14.93
CA LEU A 257 -14.34 -8.16 -16.19
C LEU A 257 -14.74 -9.64 -16.21
N ALA A 258 -14.02 -10.51 -15.53
CA ALA A 258 -14.36 -11.92 -15.41
C ALA A 258 -15.50 -12.20 -14.44
N GLY A 259 -16.12 -11.19 -13.81
CA GLY A 259 -17.20 -11.36 -12.82
C GLY A 259 -16.78 -12.16 -11.59
N THR A 260 -15.48 -12.26 -11.38
CA THR A 260 -14.90 -13.04 -10.30
C THR A 260 -14.90 -12.16 -9.06
N ASP A 261 -15.78 -12.47 -8.12
CA ASP A 261 -15.79 -11.84 -6.80
C ASP A 261 -14.45 -12.10 -6.10
N ILE A 262 -13.53 -11.15 -6.25
CA ILE A 262 -12.16 -11.23 -5.71
C ILE A 262 -12.22 -11.42 -4.19
N MET A 263 -13.24 -10.86 -3.52
CA MET A 263 -13.48 -11.08 -2.10
C MET A 263 -13.71 -12.54 -1.73
N ASN A 264 -14.40 -13.31 -2.56
CA ASN A 264 -14.64 -14.73 -2.31
C ASN A 264 -13.43 -15.62 -2.65
N ARG A 265 -12.50 -15.17 -3.51
CA ARG A 265 -11.26 -15.91 -3.83
C ARG A 265 -10.09 -15.57 -2.92
N THR A 266 -10.01 -14.37 -2.37
CA THR A 266 -9.02 -14.04 -1.33
C THR A 266 -9.29 -14.77 -0.02
N GLY A 267 -10.47 -15.37 0.16
CA GLY A 267 -10.74 -16.37 1.18
C GLY A 267 -9.93 -17.67 1.03
N LYS A 268 -9.39 -17.99 -0.15
CA LYS A 268 -8.30 -18.96 -0.33
C LYS A 268 -6.97 -18.20 -0.25
N LYS A 269 -6.61 -17.90 0.96
CA LYS A 269 -5.36 -17.37 1.45
C LYS A 269 -4.18 -18.01 0.70
N ASP A 270 -3.27 -17.18 0.21
CA ASP A 270 -1.90 -17.54 -0.13
C ASP A 270 -1.64 -18.19 -1.49
N GLN A 271 -2.44 -17.92 -2.51
CA GLN A 271 -2.07 -18.30 -3.87
C GLN A 271 -1.25 -17.18 -4.51
N ALA A 272 -0.01 -17.49 -4.90
CA ALA A 272 0.81 -16.56 -5.64
C ALA A 272 0.28 -16.40 -7.07
N VAL A 273 0.30 -15.17 -7.57
CA VAL A 273 -0.11 -14.78 -8.93
C VAL A 273 1.10 -14.17 -9.64
N SER A 274 1.26 -14.41 -10.92
CA SER A 274 2.31 -13.76 -11.71
C SER A 274 1.82 -12.39 -12.19
N ILE A 275 2.53 -11.33 -11.77
CA ILE A 275 2.28 -9.94 -12.17
C ILE A 275 3.60 -9.39 -12.70
N GLY A 276 3.62 -8.91 -13.94
CA GLY A 276 4.85 -8.44 -14.58
C GLY A 276 5.98 -9.49 -14.64
N GLY A 277 5.64 -10.79 -14.65
CA GLY A 277 6.62 -11.88 -14.59
C GLY A 277 7.15 -12.22 -13.19
N VAL A 278 6.72 -11.48 -12.16
CA VAL A 278 7.10 -11.72 -10.75
C VAL A 278 5.98 -12.48 -10.05
N SER A 279 6.35 -13.52 -9.28
CA SER A 279 5.39 -14.25 -8.43
C SER A 279 5.08 -13.42 -7.19
N CYS A 280 3.82 -13.02 -7.02
CA CYS A 280 3.38 -12.13 -5.95
C CYS A 280 2.14 -12.69 -5.23
N TYR A 281 2.04 -12.40 -3.94
CA TYR A 281 0.79 -12.52 -3.20
C TYR A 281 0.02 -11.20 -3.33
N VAL A 282 -1.26 -11.26 -3.71
CA VAL A 282 -2.11 -10.08 -3.85
C VAL A 282 -3.08 -10.00 -2.68
N ARG A 283 -3.22 -8.81 -2.11
CA ARG A 283 -4.26 -8.46 -1.14
C ARG A 283 -5.07 -7.31 -1.71
N SER A 284 -6.35 -7.29 -1.37
CA SER A 284 -7.25 -6.21 -1.78
C SER A 284 -8.14 -5.81 -0.62
N ALA A 285 -8.51 -4.54 -0.61
CA ALA A 285 -9.51 -4.03 0.28
C ALA A 285 -10.36 -2.98 -0.46
N PHE A 286 -11.52 -2.67 0.09
CA PHE A 286 -12.60 -1.95 -0.55
C PHE A 286 -12.89 -0.67 0.23
N GLU A 287 -12.90 0.47 -0.46
CA GLU A 287 -13.27 1.75 0.10
C GLU A 287 -14.79 1.92 -0.02
N THR A 288 -15.44 2.36 1.06
CA THR A 288 -16.92 2.35 1.18
C THR A 288 -17.59 3.58 0.59
N VAL A 289 -16.88 4.70 0.42
CA VAL A 289 -17.46 5.99 -0.02
C VAL A 289 -17.83 5.95 -1.50
N ASN A 290 -16.87 5.52 -2.34
CA ASN A 290 -17.03 5.45 -3.80
C ASN A 290 -16.93 4.06 -4.38
N GLY A 291 -16.65 3.07 -3.54
CA GLY A 291 -16.42 1.71 -3.99
C GLY A 291 -15.06 1.51 -4.67
N ASN A 292 -14.09 2.41 -4.46
CA ASN A 292 -12.75 2.21 -4.95
C ASN A 292 -12.10 0.99 -4.30
N ARG A 293 -11.18 0.36 -5.01
CA ARG A 293 -10.46 -0.81 -4.52
C ARG A 293 -8.98 -0.52 -4.45
N ILE A 294 -8.36 -0.93 -3.36
CA ILE A 294 -6.91 -0.89 -3.20
C ILE A 294 -6.39 -2.33 -3.31
N PHE A 295 -5.38 -2.52 -4.15
CA PHE A 295 -4.66 -3.77 -4.28
C PHE A 295 -3.21 -3.54 -3.88
N ILE A 296 -2.64 -4.49 -3.13
CA ILE A 296 -1.22 -4.53 -2.80
C ILE A 296 -0.64 -5.88 -3.21
N THR A 297 0.56 -5.85 -3.77
CA THR A 297 1.36 -7.05 -4.04
C THR A 297 2.48 -7.18 -3.04
N VAL A 298 2.75 -8.41 -2.64
CA VAL A 298 3.90 -8.80 -1.85
C VAL A 298 4.71 -9.81 -2.68
N PRO A 299 5.89 -9.45 -3.19
CA PRO A 299 6.73 -10.37 -3.95
C PRO A 299 7.06 -11.62 -3.14
N GLU A 300 6.91 -12.78 -3.74
CA GLU A 300 7.23 -14.06 -3.09
C GLU A 300 8.71 -14.13 -2.69
N ASP A 301 9.58 -13.52 -3.48
CA ASP A 301 11.01 -13.51 -3.22
C ASP A 301 11.36 -12.64 -2.00
N LEU A 302 10.61 -11.58 -1.71
CA LEU A 302 10.74 -10.80 -0.47
C LEU A 302 10.49 -11.68 0.75
N VAL A 303 9.40 -12.46 0.72
CA VAL A 303 9.05 -13.40 1.78
C VAL A 303 10.16 -14.44 1.95
N LYS A 304 10.69 -14.97 0.84
CA LYS A 304 11.79 -15.93 0.85
C LYS A 304 13.09 -15.31 1.41
N LEU A 305 13.42 -14.07 1.01
CA LEU A 305 14.67 -13.41 1.41
C LEU A 305 14.70 -13.17 2.93
N GLN A 306 13.62 -12.65 3.50
CA GLN A 306 13.50 -12.44 4.94
C GLN A 306 13.60 -13.77 5.70
N THR A 307 12.96 -14.81 5.18
CA THR A 307 13.05 -16.15 5.77
C THR A 307 14.44 -16.75 5.65
N VAL A 308 15.14 -16.56 4.52
CA VAL A 308 16.52 -17.07 4.34
C VAL A 308 17.51 -16.43 5.31
N GLN A 309 17.34 -15.16 5.68
CA GLN A 309 18.19 -14.53 6.69
C GLN A 309 18.03 -15.20 8.07
N LEU A 310 16.79 -15.45 8.49
CA LEU A 310 16.51 -16.22 9.72
C LEU A 310 17.04 -17.66 9.64
N LEU A 311 16.87 -18.30 8.47
CA LEU A 311 17.43 -19.63 8.21
C LEU A 311 18.95 -19.69 8.35
N ARG A 312 19.70 -18.69 7.90
CA ARG A 312 21.15 -18.62 8.05
C ARG A 312 21.57 -18.65 9.51
N VAL A 313 20.89 -17.86 10.36
CA VAL A 313 21.18 -17.83 11.80
C VAL A 313 20.90 -19.21 12.43
N ASN A 314 19.76 -19.81 12.13
CA ASN A 314 19.39 -21.12 12.64
C ASN A 314 20.34 -22.23 12.14
N LEU A 315 20.79 -22.19 10.89
CA LEU A 315 21.81 -23.11 10.37
C LEU A 315 23.16 -22.98 11.08
N VAL A 316 23.63 -21.77 11.38
CA VAL A 316 24.87 -21.56 12.13
C VAL A 316 24.76 -22.17 13.52
N VAL A 317 23.64 -21.92 14.22
CA VAL A 317 23.37 -22.52 15.54
C VAL A 317 23.32 -24.04 15.45
N LEU A 318 22.69 -24.60 14.43
CA LEU A 318 22.61 -26.03 14.18
C LEU A 318 24.00 -26.66 13.97
N PHE A 319 24.81 -26.08 13.10
CA PHE A 319 26.17 -26.57 12.86
C PHE A 319 27.04 -26.49 14.10
N ALA A 320 26.92 -25.42 14.89
CA ALA A 320 27.59 -25.31 16.18
C ALA A 320 27.14 -26.41 17.15
N ALA A 321 25.85 -26.67 17.27
CA ALA A 321 25.29 -27.73 18.13
C ALA A 321 25.77 -29.12 17.69
N ILE A 322 25.79 -29.42 16.39
CA ILE A 322 26.34 -30.64 15.81
C ILE A 322 27.82 -30.78 16.15
N GLY A 323 28.62 -29.74 15.98
CA GLY A 323 30.04 -29.72 16.27
C GLY A 323 30.31 -30.02 17.76
N ILE A 324 29.58 -29.38 18.66
CA ILE A 324 29.69 -29.57 20.12
C ILE A 324 29.27 -31.02 20.47
N SER A 325 28.19 -31.51 19.90
CA SER A 325 27.69 -32.88 20.14
C SER A 325 28.72 -33.94 19.68
N LEU A 326 29.31 -33.76 18.49
CA LEU A 326 30.36 -34.66 17.99
C LEU A 326 31.60 -34.61 18.88
N ALA A 327 32.07 -33.41 19.25
CA ALA A 327 33.23 -33.26 20.14
C ALA A 327 32.99 -33.92 21.51
N ALA A 328 31.81 -33.70 22.09
CA ALA A 328 31.43 -34.35 23.36
C ALA A 328 31.39 -35.89 23.24
N THR A 329 30.86 -36.40 22.13
CA THR A 329 30.79 -37.83 21.84
C THR A 329 32.18 -38.46 21.75
N VAL A 330 33.08 -37.82 20.98
CA VAL A 330 34.47 -38.29 20.85
C VAL A 330 35.17 -38.25 22.20
N PHE A 331 35.03 -37.17 22.96
CA PHE A 331 35.67 -36.99 24.27
C PHE A 331 35.17 -38.06 25.28
N LEU A 332 33.87 -38.26 25.35
CA LEU A 332 33.28 -39.28 26.28
C LEU A 332 33.67 -40.70 25.86
N SER A 333 33.72 -40.99 24.57
CA SER A 333 34.15 -42.29 24.05
C SER A 333 35.64 -42.53 24.35
N TYR A 334 36.47 -41.53 24.18
CA TYR A 334 37.89 -41.60 24.51
C TYR A 334 38.13 -41.77 26.00
N ARG A 335 37.44 -41.04 26.86
CA ARG A 335 37.55 -41.16 28.32
C ARG A 335 37.12 -42.55 28.81
N LYS A 336 36.03 -43.10 28.28
CA LYS A 336 35.59 -44.48 28.60
C LYS A 336 36.58 -45.53 28.11
N PHE A 337 37.17 -45.34 26.94
CA PHE A 337 38.17 -46.25 26.41
C PHE A 337 39.42 -46.28 27.30
N MET A 338 39.93 -45.10 27.71
CA MET A 338 41.07 -45.01 28.63
C MET A 338 40.78 -45.65 30.02
N SER A 339 39.60 -45.41 30.56
CA SER A 339 39.18 -46.07 31.82
C SER A 339 39.14 -47.59 31.72
N MET A 340 38.65 -48.15 30.60
CA MET A 340 38.65 -49.58 30.36
C MET A 340 40.06 -50.17 30.11
N GLN A 341 40.98 -49.44 29.48
CA GLN A 341 42.37 -49.86 29.36
C GLN A 341 43.05 -49.95 30.75
N GLY A 342 42.81 -48.97 31.63
CA GLY A 342 43.32 -48.96 32.98
C GLY A 342 42.86 -50.20 33.80
N ILE A 343 41.58 -50.54 33.67
CA ILE A 343 41.02 -51.74 34.33
C ILE A 343 41.60 -53.04 33.75
N LEU A 344 41.79 -53.11 32.44
CA LEU A 344 42.39 -54.28 31.76
C LEU A 344 43.86 -54.46 32.12
N ASN A 345 44.64 -53.39 32.26
CA ASN A 345 46.03 -53.44 32.67
C ASN A 345 46.11 -53.90 34.14
N ASN A 346 45.30 -53.38 35.03
CA ASN A 346 45.24 -53.85 36.44
C ASN A 346 44.83 -55.30 36.56
N ILE A 347 43.96 -55.83 35.72
CA ILE A 347 43.59 -57.28 35.74
C ILE A 347 44.75 -58.10 35.17
N ASN A 348 45.47 -57.64 34.15
CA ASN A 348 46.62 -58.36 33.61
C ASN A 348 47.80 -58.39 34.63
N GLU A 349 48.07 -57.29 35.33
CA GLU A 349 49.09 -57.22 36.37
C GLU A 349 48.78 -58.19 37.50
N ARG A 350 47.52 -58.26 37.99
CA ARG A 350 47.11 -59.23 39.04
C ARG A 350 47.24 -60.68 38.59
N ASN A 351 46.91 -60.97 37.31
CA ASN A 351 47.08 -62.38 36.81
C ASN A 351 48.54 -62.80 36.58
N THR A 352 49.48 -61.84 36.51
CA THR A 352 50.94 -62.10 36.40
C THR A 352 51.61 -62.21 37.74
N GLU A 353 50.99 -61.78 38.83
CA GLU A 353 51.52 -61.90 40.18
C GLU A 353 51.07 -63.26 40.87
N GLU A 354 50.07 -63.98 40.28
CA GLU A 354 49.59 -65.26 40.78
C GLU A 354 50.23 -66.48 40.09
N PHE A 355 51.29 -66.31 39.30
CA PHE A 355 52.12 -67.36 38.74
C PHE A 355 53.59 -67.13 39.13
#